data_5707c21d2b76d9e63992c1808f755003
#
_entry.id   5707c21d2b76d9e63992c1808f755003
#
_cell.length_a   1.000
_cell.length_b   1.000
_cell.length_c   1.000
_cell.angle_alpha   90.00
_cell.angle_beta   90.00
_cell.angle_gamma   90.00
#
_symmetry.space_group_name_H-M   'P 1'
#
loop_
_entity.id
_entity.type
_entity.pdbx_description
1 polymer ?
#
loop_
_entity_poly.entity_id
_entity_poly.type
_entity_poly.pdbx_seq_one_letter_code
_entity_poly.pdbx_strand_id
1 'polypeptide(L)'
;MDAAFLLDWLNLVLRWAHMIVGIAWVGASFYFIWLDNHLHAPLDPADAAKGIGGEVWAVHGGGFYTAKKFKLAPEKLPPDLHWFMWEAYTTLITGFLLLCLVYYHGAEVALIDPSVLALTQGQAIAIGLAFLVVGWLFYDWLCRSAFGNDDLVLGGLLFLYCAAAAWALCHIFSGRGADIHFGGMLGVIMALNVYFVIIPGQRELVKAKQEGRTPDPKFGLMEIGRAHV
;
A
#
# COMPACT_ATOMS: atom_id res chain seq x y z
N MET A 1 -28.22 -7.08 -24.79
CA MET A 1 -27.94 -6.39 -23.52
C MET A 1 -27.55 -4.97 -23.86
N ASP A 2 -28.16 -4.01 -23.20
CA ASP A 2 -27.86 -2.59 -23.35
C ASP A 2 -26.50 -2.25 -22.76
N ALA A 3 -25.77 -1.30 -23.34
CA ALA A 3 -24.45 -0.88 -22.84
C ALA A 3 -24.52 -0.30 -21.41
N ALA A 4 -25.60 0.42 -21.10
CA ALA A 4 -25.85 0.92 -19.76
C ALA A 4 -25.93 -0.21 -18.72
N PHE A 5 -26.67 -1.26 -19.02
CA PHE A 5 -26.77 -2.46 -18.16
C PHE A 5 -25.41 -3.11 -17.90
N LEU A 6 -24.55 -3.21 -18.93
CA LEU A 6 -23.20 -3.78 -18.76
C LEU A 6 -22.32 -2.89 -17.89
N LEU A 7 -22.40 -1.57 -18.04
CA LEU A 7 -21.66 -0.61 -17.21
C LEU A 7 -22.10 -0.67 -15.74
N ASP A 8 -23.39 -0.82 -15.47
CA ASP A 8 -23.92 -0.95 -14.11
C ASP A 8 -23.42 -2.23 -13.44
N TRP A 9 -23.42 -3.37 -14.16
CA TRP A 9 -22.87 -4.62 -13.65
C TRP A 9 -21.36 -4.53 -13.44
N LEU A 10 -20.63 -3.92 -14.36
CA LEU A 10 -19.19 -3.71 -14.22
C LEU A 10 -18.87 -2.85 -12.99
N ASN A 11 -19.64 -1.78 -12.77
CA ASN A 11 -19.51 -0.93 -11.59
C ASN A 11 -19.76 -1.71 -10.31
N LEU A 12 -20.82 -2.52 -10.25
CA LEU A 12 -21.14 -3.34 -9.09
C LEU A 12 -20.03 -4.34 -8.78
N VAL A 13 -19.58 -5.09 -9.78
CA VAL A 13 -18.55 -6.13 -9.61
C VAL A 13 -17.21 -5.50 -9.20
N LEU A 14 -16.82 -4.38 -9.81
CA LEU A 14 -15.58 -3.69 -9.44
C LEU A 14 -15.62 -3.12 -8.03
N ARG A 15 -16.74 -2.54 -7.60
CA ARG A 15 -16.92 -2.07 -6.20
C ARG A 15 -16.81 -3.21 -5.21
N TRP A 16 -17.48 -4.32 -5.49
CA TRP A 16 -17.43 -5.51 -4.66
C TRP A 16 -16.02 -6.07 -4.58
N ALA A 17 -15.34 -6.25 -5.73
CA ALA A 17 -13.97 -6.74 -5.78
C ALA A 17 -13.01 -5.79 -5.04
N HIS A 18 -13.09 -4.47 -5.29
CA HIS A 18 -12.22 -3.48 -4.65
C HIS A 18 -12.38 -3.47 -3.13
N MET A 19 -13.61 -3.56 -2.63
CA MET A 19 -13.86 -3.63 -1.20
C MET A 19 -13.22 -4.87 -0.58
N ILE A 20 -13.40 -6.06 -1.19
CA ILE A 20 -12.87 -7.32 -0.64
C ILE A 20 -11.34 -7.31 -0.63
N VAL A 21 -10.70 -6.96 -1.75
CA VAL A 21 -9.24 -6.95 -1.81
C VAL A 21 -8.62 -5.84 -0.97
N GLY A 22 -9.29 -4.69 -0.85
CA GLY A 22 -8.89 -3.60 0.03
C GLY A 22 -8.94 -4.01 1.51
N ILE A 23 -10.02 -4.69 1.94
CA ILE A 23 -10.11 -5.24 3.31
C ILE A 23 -9.01 -6.28 3.55
N ALA A 24 -8.74 -7.16 2.58
CA ALA A 24 -7.68 -8.15 2.70
C ALA A 24 -6.30 -7.47 2.86
N TRP A 25 -6.01 -6.43 2.06
CA TRP A 25 -4.74 -5.70 2.15
C TRP A 25 -4.60 -4.97 3.49
N VAL A 26 -5.60 -4.17 3.86
CA VAL A 26 -5.60 -3.44 5.14
C VAL A 26 -5.53 -4.42 6.32
N GLY A 27 -6.30 -5.50 6.27
CA GLY A 27 -6.30 -6.55 7.30
C GLY A 27 -4.94 -7.21 7.47
N ALA A 28 -4.27 -7.58 6.37
CA ALA A 28 -2.92 -8.14 6.42
C ALA A 28 -1.91 -7.12 6.99
N SER A 29 -1.98 -5.84 6.58
CA SER A 29 -1.08 -4.80 7.07
C SER A 29 -1.23 -4.59 8.58
N PHE A 30 -2.45 -4.45 9.08
CA PHE A 30 -2.70 -4.34 10.53
C PHE A 30 -2.28 -5.59 11.29
N TYR A 31 -2.50 -6.78 10.72
CA TYR A 31 -2.08 -8.03 11.34
C TYR A 31 -0.56 -8.09 11.53
N PHE A 32 0.23 -7.74 10.52
CA PHE A 32 1.68 -7.76 10.61
C PHE A 32 2.24 -6.67 11.52
N ILE A 33 1.65 -5.47 11.54
CA ILE A 33 2.01 -4.42 12.50
C ILE A 33 1.72 -4.89 13.94
N TRP A 34 0.54 -5.48 14.16
CA TRP A 34 0.20 -6.05 15.45
C TRP A 34 1.17 -7.15 15.86
N LEU A 35 1.48 -8.07 14.93
CA LEU A 35 2.40 -9.17 15.14
C LEU A 35 3.78 -8.66 15.59
N ASP A 36 4.35 -7.70 14.86
CA ASP A 36 5.67 -7.13 15.12
C ASP A 36 5.74 -6.44 16.49
N ASN A 37 4.67 -5.76 16.89
CA ASN A 37 4.58 -5.08 18.18
C ASN A 37 4.34 -6.04 19.39
N HIS A 38 4.00 -7.31 19.14
CA HIS A 38 3.68 -8.30 20.18
C HIS A 38 4.66 -9.49 20.18
N LEU A 39 5.80 -9.37 19.53
CA LEU A 39 6.83 -10.40 19.55
C LEU A 39 7.47 -10.49 20.94
N HIS A 40 7.48 -11.69 21.48
CA HIS A 40 8.19 -12.03 22.73
C HIS A 40 9.38 -12.91 22.44
N ALA A 41 10.32 -13.01 23.37
CA ALA A 41 11.44 -13.94 23.25
C ALA A 41 10.92 -15.37 23.09
N PRO A 42 11.52 -16.20 22.22
CA PRO A 42 11.11 -17.59 22.03
C PRO A 42 11.09 -18.37 23.35
N LEU A 43 10.02 -19.14 23.58
CA LEU A 43 9.91 -19.99 24.78
C LEU A 43 10.93 -21.13 24.77
N ASP A 44 11.24 -21.66 23.57
CA ASP A 44 12.26 -22.71 23.41
C ASP A 44 13.64 -22.06 23.13
N PRO A 45 14.64 -22.27 24.00
CA PRO A 45 16.00 -21.80 23.76
C PRO A 45 16.62 -22.30 22.46
N ALA A 46 16.18 -23.47 21.94
CA ALA A 46 16.64 -24.00 20.68
C ALA A 46 16.19 -23.14 19.49
N ASP A 47 15.06 -22.45 19.59
CA ASP A 47 14.58 -21.55 18.56
C ASP A 47 15.39 -20.24 18.51
N ALA A 48 15.79 -19.72 19.66
CA ALA A 48 16.72 -18.60 19.71
C ALA A 48 18.06 -18.94 19.05
N ALA A 49 18.57 -20.17 19.25
CA ALA A 49 19.79 -20.66 18.60
C ALA A 49 19.66 -20.80 17.07
N LYS A 50 18.44 -21.04 16.54
CA LYS A 50 18.12 -21.06 15.10
C LYS A 50 17.99 -19.65 14.49
N GLY A 51 18.17 -18.59 15.29
CA GLY A 51 18.06 -17.21 14.82
C GLY A 51 16.66 -16.62 14.85
N ILE A 52 15.70 -17.26 15.54
CA ILE A 52 14.38 -16.68 15.77
C ILE A 52 14.52 -15.51 16.75
N GLY A 53 14.09 -14.32 16.32
CA GLY A 53 14.18 -13.09 17.10
C GLY A 53 12.99 -12.87 18.03
N GLY A 54 11.85 -13.48 17.70
CA GLY A 54 10.63 -13.37 18.49
C GLY A 54 9.54 -14.32 18.01
N GLU A 55 8.57 -14.60 18.89
CA GLU A 55 7.39 -15.38 18.57
C GLU A 55 6.13 -14.79 19.19
N VAL A 56 4.99 -15.06 18.59
CA VAL A 56 3.66 -14.73 19.10
C VAL A 56 2.80 -15.98 19.07
N TRP A 57 2.10 -16.23 20.18
CA TRP A 57 1.11 -17.28 20.30
C TRP A 57 -0.28 -16.69 20.19
N ALA A 58 -1.14 -17.33 19.40
CA ALA A 58 -2.51 -16.89 19.16
C ALA A 58 -3.48 -18.08 19.24
N VAL A 59 -4.73 -17.79 19.58
CA VAL A 59 -5.84 -18.72 19.54
C VAL A 59 -6.86 -18.20 18.54
N HIS A 60 -7.23 -19.02 17.55
CA HIS A 60 -8.24 -18.68 16.58
C HIS A 60 -8.90 -19.93 16.03
N GLY A 61 -10.24 -19.91 15.84
CA GLY A 61 -10.97 -21.01 15.22
C GLY A 61 -10.84 -22.36 15.93
N GLY A 62 -10.62 -22.37 17.25
CA GLY A 62 -10.45 -23.61 18.03
C GLY A 62 -9.04 -24.20 17.98
N GLY A 63 -8.06 -23.51 17.37
CA GLY A 63 -6.67 -23.94 17.29
C GLY A 63 -5.70 -22.98 17.95
N PHE A 64 -4.53 -23.50 18.32
CA PHE A 64 -3.38 -22.72 18.78
C PHE A 64 -2.43 -22.51 17.61
N TYR A 65 -1.97 -21.28 17.44
CA TYR A 65 -1.06 -20.88 16.36
C TYR A 65 0.16 -20.20 16.96
N THR A 66 1.31 -20.39 16.33
CA THR A 66 2.52 -19.62 16.63
C THR A 66 3.09 -19.03 15.34
N ALA A 67 3.41 -17.74 15.39
CA ALA A 67 4.18 -17.07 14.36
C ALA A 67 5.57 -16.75 14.90
N LYS A 68 6.61 -17.06 14.12
CA LYS A 68 8.01 -16.86 14.49
C LYS A 68 8.67 -15.93 13.47
N LYS A 69 9.33 -14.88 13.96
CA LYS A 69 10.09 -13.94 13.15
C LYS A 69 11.57 -14.19 13.30
N PHE A 70 12.26 -14.42 12.20
CA PHE A 70 13.72 -14.57 12.19
C PHE A 70 14.39 -13.20 12.23
N LYS A 71 15.54 -13.08 12.93
CA LYS A 71 16.34 -11.85 12.99
C LYS A 71 16.86 -11.43 11.61
N LEU A 72 17.25 -12.41 10.79
CA LEU A 72 17.71 -12.18 9.43
C LEU A 72 16.97 -13.07 8.43
N ALA A 73 17.19 -14.38 8.50
CA ALA A 73 16.56 -15.37 7.63
C ALA A 73 16.65 -16.77 8.26
N PRO A 74 15.74 -17.70 7.94
CA PRO A 74 15.84 -19.09 8.37
C PRO A 74 17.03 -19.79 7.71
N GLU A 75 17.49 -20.88 8.29
CA GLU A 75 18.58 -21.70 7.71
C GLU A 75 18.19 -22.22 6.32
N LYS A 76 16.96 -22.71 6.18
CA LYS A 76 16.37 -23.16 4.91
C LYS A 76 15.04 -22.50 4.69
N LEU A 77 14.76 -22.12 3.44
CA LEU A 77 13.46 -21.64 3.04
C LEU A 77 12.54 -22.84 2.69
N PRO A 78 11.25 -22.77 3.04
CA PRO A 78 10.29 -23.74 2.51
C PRO A 78 10.12 -23.55 1.00
N PRO A 79 9.67 -24.60 0.27
CA PRO A 79 9.48 -24.49 -1.18
C PRO A 79 8.40 -23.47 -1.55
N ASP A 80 7.37 -23.35 -0.72
CA ASP A 80 6.25 -22.44 -0.93
C ASP A 80 6.33 -21.28 0.07
N LEU A 81 6.45 -20.08 -0.48
CA LEU A 81 6.39 -18.81 0.26
C LEU A 81 5.15 -18.06 -0.18
N HIS A 82 4.29 -17.68 0.77
CA HIS A 82 3.18 -16.78 0.47
C HIS A 82 3.68 -15.34 0.38
N TRP A 83 3.28 -14.64 -0.69
CA TRP A 83 3.64 -13.25 -0.94
C TRP A 83 2.41 -12.37 -0.80
N PHE A 84 2.39 -11.49 0.18
CA PHE A 84 1.31 -10.52 0.44
C PHE A 84 1.39 -9.30 -0.52
N MET A 85 1.54 -9.55 -1.80
CA MET A 85 1.63 -8.50 -2.82
C MET A 85 0.36 -8.36 -3.65
N TRP A 86 -0.37 -9.47 -3.83
CA TRP A 86 -1.55 -9.46 -4.70
C TRP A 86 -2.70 -8.67 -4.11
N GLU A 87 -2.81 -8.61 -2.79
CA GLU A 87 -3.78 -7.78 -2.08
C GLU A 87 -3.59 -6.29 -2.45
N ALA A 88 -2.35 -5.81 -2.43
CA ALA A 88 -2.01 -4.43 -2.81
C ALA A 88 -2.23 -4.19 -4.31
N TYR A 89 -1.76 -5.11 -5.17
CA TYR A 89 -1.84 -4.95 -6.62
C TYR A 89 -3.28 -4.99 -7.13
N THR A 90 -4.07 -5.94 -6.66
CA THR A 90 -5.48 -6.04 -7.07
C THR A 90 -6.30 -4.87 -6.51
N THR A 91 -5.97 -4.35 -5.32
CA THR A 91 -6.58 -3.13 -4.79
C THR A 91 -6.27 -1.94 -5.70
N LEU A 92 -5.01 -1.75 -6.10
CA LEU A 92 -4.62 -0.67 -7.03
C LEU A 92 -5.35 -0.79 -8.36
N ILE A 93 -5.35 -1.98 -8.97
CA ILE A 93 -5.98 -2.22 -10.28
C ILE A 93 -7.49 -1.95 -10.22
N THR A 94 -8.18 -2.55 -9.25
CA THR A 94 -9.63 -2.38 -9.13
C THR A 94 -10.02 -0.95 -8.76
N GLY A 95 -9.23 -0.28 -7.92
CA GLY A 95 -9.43 1.13 -7.56
C GLY A 95 -9.24 2.06 -8.75
N PHE A 96 -8.20 1.83 -9.56
CA PHE A 96 -7.97 2.62 -10.77
C PHE A 96 -9.07 2.40 -11.83
N LEU A 97 -9.53 1.16 -12.01
CA LEU A 97 -10.65 0.87 -12.91
C LEU A 97 -11.95 1.54 -12.44
N LEU A 98 -12.20 1.58 -11.13
CA LEU A 98 -13.33 2.31 -10.56
C LEU A 98 -13.19 3.83 -10.76
N LEU A 99 -12.01 4.38 -10.58
CA LEU A 99 -11.74 5.80 -10.83
C LEU A 99 -12.05 6.16 -12.29
N CYS A 100 -11.58 5.33 -13.23
CA CYS A 100 -11.87 5.51 -14.66
C CYS A 100 -13.37 5.40 -14.95
N LEU A 101 -14.04 4.37 -14.44
CA LEU A 101 -15.43 4.09 -14.72
C LEU A 101 -16.39 5.13 -14.12
N VAL A 102 -16.16 5.53 -12.88
CA VAL A 102 -17.10 6.38 -12.13
C VAL A 102 -16.80 7.87 -12.29
N TYR A 103 -15.51 8.23 -12.31
CA TYR A 103 -15.10 9.64 -12.26
C TYR A 103 -14.59 10.15 -13.61
N TYR A 104 -13.85 9.35 -14.37
CA TYR A 104 -13.29 9.82 -15.65
C TYR A 104 -14.25 9.67 -16.82
N HIS A 105 -15.00 8.57 -16.86
CA HIS A 105 -16.05 8.40 -17.88
C HIS A 105 -17.20 9.41 -17.69
N GLY A 106 -17.56 9.70 -16.43
CA GLY A 106 -18.58 10.69 -16.07
C GLY A 106 -18.01 11.98 -15.48
N ALA A 107 -16.87 12.47 -15.97
CA ALA A 107 -16.13 13.57 -15.36
C ALA A 107 -16.93 14.87 -15.20
N GLU A 108 -17.82 15.18 -16.14
CA GLU A 108 -18.66 16.39 -16.10
C GLU A 108 -19.63 16.40 -14.90
N VAL A 109 -20.03 15.22 -14.42
CA VAL A 109 -20.98 15.08 -13.31
C VAL A 109 -20.31 14.73 -12.00
N ALA A 110 -19.26 13.90 -12.04
CA ALA A 110 -18.66 13.32 -10.84
C ALA A 110 -17.39 14.05 -10.37
N LEU A 111 -16.66 14.69 -11.31
CA LEU A 111 -15.36 15.26 -11.05
C LEU A 111 -15.33 16.79 -11.12
N ILE A 112 -15.98 17.36 -12.15
CA ILE A 112 -15.94 18.79 -12.43
C ILE A 112 -17.06 19.52 -11.69
N ASP A 113 -16.71 20.65 -11.07
CA ASP A 113 -17.67 21.63 -10.58
C ASP A 113 -17.29 22.99 -11.14
N PRO A 114 -18.07 23.55 -12.12
CA PRO A 114 -17.76 24.82 -12.74
C PRO A 114 -17.79 26.01 -11.75
N SER A 115 -18.43 25.86 -10.59
CA SER A 115 -18.42 26.91 -9.55
C SER A 115 -17.10 26.94 -8.78
N VAL A 116 -16.33 25.84 -8.77
CA VAL A 116 -14.99 25.75 -8.16
C VAL A 116 -13.94 26.11 -9.22
N LEU A 117 -13.91 25.37 -10.33
CA LEU A 117 -13.01 25.65 -11.44
C LEU A 117 -13.61 25.10 -12.75
N ALA A 118 -13.76 25.97 -13.75
CA ALA A 118 -14.25 25.55 -15.06
C ALA A 118 -13.15 24.78 -15.83
N LEU A 119 -13.27 23.46 -15.87
CA LEU A 119 -12.34 22.57 -16.54
C LEU A 119 -13.03 21.81 -17.68
N THR A 120 -12.29 21.48 -18.72
CA THR A 120 -12.70 20.46 -19.67
C THR A 120 -12.48 19.06 -19.07
N GLN A 121 -13.19 18.06 -19.56
CA GLN A 121 -13.01 16.67 -19.12
C GLN A 121 -11.53 16.22 -19.21
N GLY A 122 -10.87 16.52 -20.34
CA GLY A 122 -9.47 16.15 -20.52
C GLY A 122 -8.52 16.83 -19.53
N GLN A 123 -8.75 18.11 -19.20
CA GLN A 123 -7.98 18.82 -18.19
C GLN A 123 -8.19 18.23 -16.79
N ALA A 124 -9.43 17.95 -16.42
CA ALA A 124 -9.75 17.37 -15.13
C ALA A 124 -9.09 15.99 -14.95
N ILE A 125 -9.17 15.12 -15.97
CA ILE A 125 -8.52 13.80 -15.93
C ILE A 125 -6.99 13.95 -15.84
N ALA A 126 -6.38 14.83 -16.64
CA ALA A 126 -4.93 15.04 -16.64
C ALA A 126 -4.44 15.55 -15.28
N ILE A 127 -5.15 16.48 -14.67
CA ILE A 127 -4.83 16.98 -13.31
C ILE A 127 -4.99 15.88 -12.27
N GLY A 128 -6.08 15.10 -12.32
CA GLY A 128 -6.30 13.99 -11.41
C GLY A 128 -5.19 12.95 -11.49
N LEU A 129 -4.81 12.53 -12.68
CA LEU A 129 -3.68 11.61 -12.90
C LEU A 129 -2.34 12.21 -12.43
N ALA A 130 -2.14 13.51 -12.63
CA ALA A 130 -0.95 14.19 -12.16
C ALA A 130 -0.82 14.13 -10.63
N PHE A 131 -1.92 14.34 -9.87
CA PHE A 131 -1.91 14.19 -8.41
C PHE A 131 -1.51 12.78 -7.97
N LEU A 132 -2.00 11.74 -8.65
CA LEU A 132 -1.63 10.35 -8.33
C LEU A 132 -0.13 10.09 -8.56
N VAL A 133 0.39 10.51 -9.71
CA VAL A 133 1.80 10.29 -10.10
C VAL A 133 2.74 11.14 -9.26
N VAL A 134 2.45 12.45 -9.16
CA VAL A 134 3.29 13.39 -8.39
C VAL A 134 3.29 13.02 -6.91
N GLY A 135 2.15 12.56 -6.38
CA GLY A 135 2.06 12.09 -5.00
C GLY A 135 3.07 10.99 -4.69
N TRP A 136 3.11 9.96 -5.53
CA TRP A 136 4.07 8.88 -5.34
C TRP A 136 5.53 9.32 -5.57
N LEU A 137 5.80 10.10 -6.60
CA LEU A 137 7.16 10.60 -6.88
C LEU A 137 7.68 11.48 -5.74
N PHE A 138 6.85 12.35 -5.20
CA PHE A 138 7.20 13.19 -4.05
C PHE A 138 7.49 12.34 -2.81
N TYR A 139 6.63 11.37 -2.50
CA TYR A 139 6.83 10.44 -1.38
C TYR A 139 8.14 9.67 -1.52
N ASP A 140 8.41 9.06 -2.69
CA ASP A 140 9.63 8.29 -2.91
C ASP A 140 10.89 9.16 -2.83
N TRP A 141 10.84 10.38 -3.40
CA TRP A 141 11.92 11.34 -3.28
C TRP A 141 12.18 11.74 -1.81
N LEU A 142 11.12 12.04 -1.07
CA LEU A 142 11.23 12.46 0.33
C LEU A 142 11.86 11.34 1.19
N CYS A 143 11.40 10.11 1.03
CA CYS A 143 11.96 8.95 1.74
C CYS A 143 13.43 8.66 1.38
N ARG A 144 13.87 9.00 0.17
CA ARG A 144 15.29 8.84 -0.25
C ARG A 144 16.17 10.02 0.15
N SER A 145 15.58 11.13 0.56
CA SER A 145 16.32 12.32 1.00
C SER A 145 16.86 12.16 2.42
N ALA A 146 17.64 13.14 2.88
CA ALA A 146 18.11 13.18 4.26
C ALA A 146 16.97 13.24 5.30
N PHE A 147 15.80 13.76 4.91
CA PHE A 147 14.62 13.82 5.77
C PHE A 147 14.00 12.46 6.05
N GLY A 148 14.24 11.46 5.18
CA GLY A 148 13.77 10.09 5.38
C GLY A 148 14.49 9.31 6.50
N ASN A 149 15.52 9.88 7.11
CA ASN A 149 16.25 9.26 8.21
C ASN A 149 15.65 9.57 9.60
N ASP A 150 14.67 10.47 9.67
CA ASP A 150 13.99 10.88 10.90
C ASP A 150 12.48 10.77 10.69
N ASP A 151 11.86 9.80 11.37
CA ASP A 151 10.44 9.47 11.22
C ASP A 151 9.53 10.64 11.57
N LEU A 152 9.90 11.46 12.56
CA LEU A 152 9.09 12.61 12.98
C LEU A 152 9.13 13.72 11.93
N VAL A 153 10.31 14.00 11.37
CA VAL A 153 10.49 14.98 10.30
C VAL A 153 9.79 14.50 9.04
N LEU A 154 9.97 13.25 8.66
CA LEU A 154 9.31 12.63 7.51
C LEU A 154 7.78 12.70 7.65
N GLY A 155 7.24 12.25 8.78
CA GLY A 155 5.80 12.30 9.07
C GLY A 155 5.24 13.72 9.05
N GLY A 156 5.95 14.70 9.62
CA GLY A 156 5.57 16.11 9.58
C GLY A 156 5.52 16.68 8.16
N LEU A 157 6.52 16.38 7.34
CA LEU A 157 6.56 16.84 5.93
C LEU A 157 5.48 16.16 5.08
N LEU A 158 5.22 14.86 5.29
CA LEU A 158 4.12 14.16 4.63
C LEU A 158 2.76 14.71 5.04
N PHE A 159 2.56 15.02 6.32
CA PHE A 159 1.33 15.65 6.78
C PHE A 159 1.10 17.01 6.11
N LEU A 160 2.12 17.86 6.04
CA LEU A 160 2.04 19.15 5.35
C LEU A 160 1.76 19.00 3.85
N TYR A 161 2.40 18.02 3.20
CA TYR A 161 2.12 17.70 1.80
C TYR A 161 0.67 17.25 1.60
N CYS A 162 0.18 16.34 2.45
CA CYS A 162 -1.22 15.87 2.39
C CYS A 162 -2.21 17.01 2.61
N ALA A 163 -1.95 17.90 3.57
CA ALA A 163 -2.78 19.09 3.82
C ALA A 163 -2.81 20.02 2.60
N ALA A 164 -1.64 20.29 1.98
CA ALA A 164 -1.55 21.11 0.78
C ALA A 164 -2.24 20.45 -0.43
N ALA A 165 -2.08 19.13 -0.62
CA ALA A 165 -2.74 18.39 -1.68
C ALA A 165 -4.27 18.39 -1.50
N ALA A 166 -4.77 18.14 -0.29
CA ALA A 166 -6.20 18.20 0.02
C ALA A 166 -6.77 19.59 -0.25
N TRP A 167 -6.07 20.65 0.21
CA TRP A 167 -6.45 22.02 -0.05
C TRP A 167 -6.52 22.31 -1.56
N ALA A 168 -5.50 21.94 -2.32
CA ALA A 168 -5.45 22.16 -3.76
C ALA A 168 -6.58 21.40 -4.48
N LEU A 169 -6.80 20.12 -4.15
CA LEU A 169 -7.85 19.31 -4.75
C LEU A 169 -9.26 19.92 -4.51
N CYS A 170 -9.53 20.45 -3.32
CA CYS A 170 -10.79 21.12 -3.01
C CYS A 170 -11.01 22.44 -3.78
N HIS A 171 -9.93 23.04 -4.33
CA HIS A 171 -10.01 24.25 -5.17
C HIS A 171 -9.98 23.93 -6.68
N ILE A 172 -9.90 22.65 -7.04
CA ILE A 172 -9.82 22.22 -8.43
C ILE A 172 -11.07 21.41 -8.83
N PHE A 173 -11.50 20.49 -7.96
CA PHE A 173 -12.56 19.53 -8.25
C PHE A 173 -13.81 19.76 -7.40
N SER A 174 -14.90 19.09 -7.79
CA SER A 174 -16.05 18.90 -6.91
C SER A 174 -15.63 18.25 -5.59
N GLY A 175 -16.40 18.41 -4.51
CA GLY A 175 -16.10 17.78 -3.23
C GLY A 175 -15.84 16.27 -3.36
N ARG A 176 -16.69 15.54 -4.12
CA ARG A 176 -16.49 14.11 -4.38
C ARG A 176 -15.22 13.81 -5.20
N GLY A 177 -14.93 14.68 -6.18
CA GLY A 177 -13.73 14.59 -6.99
C GLY A 177 -12.46 14.79 -6.16
N ALA A 178 -12.47 15.77 -5.26
CA ALA A 178 -11.37 16.05 -4.34
C ALA A 178 -11.09 14.88 -3.40
N ASP A 179 -12.14 14.38 -2.73
CA ASP A 179 -12.02 13.28 -1.77
C ASP A 179 -11.47 12.00 -2.40
N ILE A 180 -12.00 11.62 -3.59
CA ILE A 180 -11.55 10.39 -4.24
C ILE A 180 -10.12 10.49 -4.75
N HIS A 181 -9.68 11.66 -5.25
CA HIS A 181 -8.30 11.84 -5.70
C HIS A 181 -7.33 11.92 -4.54
N PHE A 182 -7.73 12.52 -3.42
CA PHE A 182 -6.90 12.51 -2.20
C PHE A 182 -6.72 11.09 -1.68
N GLY A 183 -7.81 10.35 -1.48
CA GLY A 183 -7.74 8.93 -1.06
C GLY A 183 -7.03 8.05 -2.07
N GLY A 184 -7.28 8.26 -3.37
CA GLY A 184 -6.59 7.57 -4.46
C GLY A 184 -5.09 7.83 -4.50
N MET A 185 -4.66 9.07 -4.25
CA MET A 185 -3.24 9.44 -4.15
C MET A 185 -2.55 8.66 -3.03
N LEU A 186 -3.15 8.62 -1.83
CA LEU A 186 -2.61 7.83 -0.72
C LEU A 186 -2.54 6.34 -1.05
N GLY A 187 -3.60 5.78 -1.62
CA GLY A 187 -3.64 4.38 -2.05
C GLY A 187 -2.58 4.05 -3.11
N VAL A 188 -2.36 4.95 -4.07
CA VAL A 188 -1.31 4.81 -5.10
C VAL A 188 0.08 4.89 -4.47
N ILE A 189 0.33 5.83 -3.56
CA ILE A 189 1.60 5.92 -2.83
C ILE A 189 1.91 4.60 -2.14
N MET A 190 0.96 4.05 -1.38
CA MET A 190 1.13 2.79 -0.66
C MET A 190 1.35 1.61 -1.61
N ALA A 191 0.52 1.44 -2.63
CA ALA A 191 0.61 0.31 -3.55
C ALA A 191 1.87 0.33 -4.43
N LEU A 192 2.29 1.51 -4.91
CA LEU A 192 3.52 1.65 -5.69
C LEU A 192 4.76 1.48 -4.81
N ASN A 193 4.68 1.84 -3.51
CA ASN A 193 5.75 1.53 -2.57
C ASN A 193 5.92 0.01 -2.39
N VAL A 194 4.81 -0.75 -2.29
CA VAL A 194 4.87 -2.22 -2.31
C VAL A 194 5.52 -2.72 -3.59
N TYR A 195 5.10 -2.21 -4.76
CA TYR A 195 5.56 -2.68 -6.06
C TYR A 195 7.03 -2.37 -6.33
N PHE A 196 7.47 -1.12 -6.12
CA PHE A 196 8.81 -0.64 -6.52
C PHE A 196 9.87 -0.76 -5.44
N VAL A 197 9.50 -0.89 -4.17
CA VAL A 197 10.45 -0.90 -3.05
C VAL A 197 10.37 -2.19 -2.26
N ILE A 198 9.21 -2.52 -1.69
CA ILE A 198 9.10 -3.64 -0.76
C ILE A 198 9.32 -4.98 -1.46
N ILE A 199 8.56 -5.28 -2.51
CA ILE A 199 8.66 -6.58 -3.19
C ILE A 199 10.03 -6.81 -3.86
N PRO A 200 10.67 -5.83 -4.52
CA PRO A 200 12.05 -6.02 -5.01
C PRO A 200 13.06 -6.33 -3.91
N GLY A 201 12.98 -5.69 -2.75
CA GLY A 201 13.84 -5.99 -1.61
C GLY A 201 13.60 -7.40 -1.07
N GLN A 202 12.34 -7.78 -0.84
CA GLN A 202 12.00 -9.14 -0.39
C GLN A 202 12.48 -10.22 -1.37
N ARG A 203 12.39 -9.97 -2.69
CA ARG A 203 12.93 -10.88 -3.70
C ARG A 203 14.43 -11.04 -3.59
N GLU A 204 15.17 -9.97 -3.31
CA GLU A 204 16.62 -10.06 -3.10
C GLU A 204 16.98 -10.84 -1.83
N LEU A 205 16.24 -10.64 -0.72
CA LEU A 205 16.42 -11.43 0.51
C LEU A 205 16.22 -12.94 0.24
N VAL A 206 15.15 -13.29 -0.45
CA VAL A 206 14.83 -14.69 -0.80
C VAL A 206 15.90 -15.27 -1.75
N LYS A 207 16.28 -14.52 -2.79
CA LYS A 207 17.29 -14.93 -3.77
C LYS A 207 18.65 -15.14 -3.11
N ALA A 208 19.10 -14.21 -2.28
CA ALA A 208 20.36 -14.35 -1.54
C ALA A 208 20.38 -15.64 -0.73
N LYS A 209 19.25 -15.96 -0.08
CA LYS A 209 19.15 -17.19 0.71
C LYS A 209 19.16 -18.45 -0.14
N GLN A 210 18.48 -18.43 -1.29
CA GLN A 210 18.49 -19.58 -2.25
C GLN A 210 19.87 -19.82 -2.83
N GLU A 211 20.66 -18.77 -3.04
CA GLU A 211 22.05 -18.84 -3.54
C GLU A 211 23.08 -19.16 -2.42
N GLY A 212 22.64 -19.39 -1.18
CA GLY A 212 23.51 -19.66 -0.05
C GLY A 212 24.31 -18.44 0.44
N ARG A 213 23.96 -17.23 -0.02
CA ARG A 213 24.53 -15.96 0.46
C ARG A 213 23.82 -15.48 1.72
N THR A 214 24.53 -14.75 2.57
CA THR A 214 23.89 -14.00 3.65
C THR A 214 23.15 -12.81 3.04
N PRO A 215 21.83 -12.64 3.31
CA PRO A 215 21.10 -11.48 2.85
C PRO A 215 21.71 -10.18 3.39
N ASP A 216 21.73 -9.14 2.56
CA ASP A 216 22.15 -7.81 2.99
C ASP A 216 21.08 -7.19 3.92
N PRO A 217 21.41 -6.86 5.17
CA PRO A 217 20.46 -6.28 6.14
C PRO A 217 19.83 -4.97 5.65
N LYS A 218 20.50 -4.26 4.73
CA LYS A 218 20.03 -2.99 4.17
C LYS A 218 18.63 -3.13 3.54
N PHE A 219 18.36 -4.23 2.85
CA PHE A 219 17.06 -4.45 2.22
C PHE A 219 15.96 -4.59 3.27
N GLY A 220 16.18 -5.41 4.30
CA GLY A 220 15.21 -5.57 5.40
C GLY A 220 14.96 -4.27 6.16
N LEU A 221 15.99 -3.49 6.47
CA LEU A 221 15.84 -2.21 7.15
C LEU A 221 15.09 -1.17 6.31
N MET A 222 15.38 -1.11 5.00
CA MET A 222 14.68 -0.21 4.08
C MET A 222 13.19 -0.57 3.94
N GLU A 223 12.87 -1.86 3.92
CA GLU A 223 11.48 -2.34 3.83
C GLU A 223 10.70 -2.02 5.11
N ILE A 224 11.28 -2.27 6.29
CA ILE A 224 10.66 -1.97 7.57
C ILE A 224 10.38 -0.47 7.68
N GLY A 225 11.34 0.40 7.37
CA GLY A 225 11.15 1.85 7.38
C GLY A 225 10.02 2.30 6.43
N ARG A 226 9.89 1.66 5.26
CA ARG A 226 8.84 1.98 4.28
C ARG A 226 7.47 1.38 4.60
N ALA A 227 7.40 0.33 5.41
CA ALA A 227 6.15 -0.31 5.79
C ALA A 227 5.46 0.36 6.99
N HIS A 228 6.19 1.15 7.77
CA HIS A 228 5.71 1.76 9.02
C HIS A 228 5.48 3.29 8.93
N VAL A 229 5.68 3.89 7.75
CA VAL A 229 5.46 5.34 7.51
C VAL A 229 4.07 5.65 6.97
#